data_3b05d527015047b75ddf313ab1d05947
#
_entry.id   3b05d527015047b75ddf313ab1d05947
#
_cell.length_a   1.000
_cell.length_b   1.000
_cell.length_c   1.000
_cell.angle_alpha   90.00
_cell.angle_beta   90.00
_cell.angle_gamma   90.00
#
_symmetry.space_group_name_H-M   'P 1'
#
loop_
_entity.id
_entity.type
_entity.pdbx_description
1 polymer ?
#
loop_
_entity_poly.entity_id
_entity_poly.type
_entity_poly.pdbx_seq_one_letter_code
_entity_poly.pdbx_strand_id
1 'polypeptide(L)'
;MPSLVGSEMCIRDRYNETRGTSIFPTPVVGMVGLIEDINYLNDFHPKAGEKLYLVGDTRDDFGGSQIEKLLYGSVNHEFEAIDLSDEVEKGESIKEAIRNGVASHVQTVGKGGLLLTLAKISAYYNLGLNAQLDMTNAQLFSETQGRYIISVKDGQSLDVNQAIEIGQLTSDGTFEVSNSEVTISKKVSDIKHTWEGAIAQCLTTQD
;
A
#
# COMPACT_ATOMS: atom_id res chain seq x y z
N MET A 1 28.62 10.10 -12.33
CA MET A 1 27.40 10.74 -11.85
C MET A 1 27.76 11.65 -10.68
N PRO A 2 27.83 12.96 -10.90
CA PRO A 2 28.27 13.87 -9.84
C PRO A 2 27.29 14.00 -8.67
N SER A 3 26.01 13.76 -8.91
CA SER A 3 24.96 13.95 -7.90
C SER A 3 25.00 12.99 -6.71
N LEU A 4 25.75 11.92 -6.79
CA LEU A 4 25.86 10.93 -5.71
C LEU A 4 27.03 11.18 -4.76
N VAL A 5 27.89 12.16 -5.06
CA VAL A 5 29.08 12.43 -4.25
C VAL A 5 28.73 12.84 -2.82
N GLY A 6 27.70 13.63 -2.64
CA GLY A 6 27.22 14.01 -1.30
C GLY A 6 26.57 12.87 -0.54
N SER A 7 25.84 11.98 -1.21
CA SER A 7 25.24 10.80 -0.60
C SER A 7 26.28 9.73 -0.27
N GLU A 8 27.32 9.57 -1.07
CA GLU A 8 28.45 8.70 -0.75
C GLU A 8 29.16 9.12 0.53
N MET A 9 29.43 10.40 0.71
CA MET A 9 30.03 10.90 1.94
C MET A 9 29.14 10.68 3.15
N CYS A 10 27.82 10.72 3.00
CA CYS A 10 26.89 10.44 4.08
C CYS A 10 26.79 8.95 4.44
N ILE A 11 26.97 8.07 3.47
CA ILE A 11 26.84 6.61 3.68
C ILE A 11 28.16 6.00 4.17
N ARG A 12 29.31 6.47 3.68
CA ARG A 12 30.60 5.81 3.87
C ARG A 12 31.17 5.91 5.27
N ASP A 13 30.84 6.93 6.05
CA ASP A 13 31.52 7.24 7.31
C ASP A 13 30.58 7.19 8.54
N ARG A 14 29.39 6.60 8.42
CA ARG A 14 28.43 6.59 9.53
C ARG A 14 28.12 5.20 10.05
N TYR A 15 28.92 4.75 10.97
CA TYR A 15 28.46 3.88 12.02
C TYR A 15 27.74 4.75 13.06
N ASN A 16 26.45 4.51 13.23
CA ASN A 16 25.68 5.17 14.27
C ASN A 16 25.17 4.11 15.26
N GLU A 17 25.34 4.39 16.53
CA GLU A 17 24.97 3.51 17.63
C GLU A 17 24.17 4.30 18.66
N THR A 18 23.13 3.68 19.21
CA THR A 18 22.40 4.20 20.36
C THR A 18 22.31 3.09 21.41
N ARG A 19 22.88 3.33 22.60
CA ARG A 19 22.85 2.41 23.72
C ARG A 19 23.38 1.00 23.39
N GLY A 20 24.44 0.91 22.63
CA GLY A 20 25.06 -0.37 22.24
C GLY A 20 24.33 -1.11 21.10
N THR A 21 23.33 -0.47 20.48
CA THR A 21 22.62 -1.03 19.33
C THR A 21 22.91 -0.20 18.09
N SER A 22 23.37 -0.84 17.01
CA SER A 22 23.60 -0.15 15.74
C SER A 22 22.29 0.33 15.14
N ILE A 23 22.31 1.57 14.64
CA ILE A 23 21.15 2.15 13.92
C ILE A 23 21.21 1.66 12.49
N PHE A 24 20.08 1.20 11.97
CA PHE A 24 19.97 0.79 10.57
C PHE A 24 20.34 1.93 9.62
N PRO A 25 21.14 1.65 8.58
CA PRO A 25 21.46 2.62 7.55
C PRO A 25 20.23 2.89 6.69
N THR A 26 19.47 3.92 7.05
CA THR A 26 18.22 4.26 6.38
C THR A 26 18.43 5.49 5.50
N PRO A 27 18.59 5.37 4.17
CA PRO A 27 18.64 6.50 3.28
C PRO A 27 17.27 7.17 3.19
N VAL A 28 17.25 8.49 3.25
CA VAL A 28 16.06 9.29 3.01
C VAL A 28 16.24 10.06 1.72
N VAL A 29 15.38 9.81 0.74
CA VAL A 29 15.42 10.50 -0.56
C VAL A 29 14.19 11.39 -0.66
N GLY A 30 14.41 12.68 -0.87
CA GLY A 30 13.36 13.66 -1.16
C GLY A 30 13.43 14.08 -2.63
N MET A 31 12.28 14.12 -3.29
CA MET A 31 12.16 14.62 -4.66
C MET A 31 11.09 15.71 -4.73
N VAL A 32 11.36 16.73 -5.54
CA VAL A 32 10.41 17.80 -5.84
C VAL A 32 10.14 17.77 -7.35
N GLY A 33 8.87 17.74 -7.74
CA GLY A 33 8.44 17.76 -9.12
C GLY A 33 7.48 18.92 -9.39
N LEU A 34 7.32 19.26 -10.65
CA LEU A 34 6.37 20.26 -11.14
C LEU A 34 5.21 19.55 -11.84
N ILE A 35 3.98 19.90 -11.48
CA ILE A 35 2.77 19.53 -12.22
C ILE A 35 2.46 20.71 -13.14
N GLU A 36 2.56 20.49 -14.45
CA GLU A 36 2.40 21.57 -15.44
C GLU A 36 0.95 22.06 -15.57
N ASP A 37 -0.03 21.18 -15.37
CA ASP A 37 -1.45 21.49 -15.41
C ASP A 37 -2.13 21.01 -14.12
N ILE A 38 -2.79 21.94 -13.43
CA ILE A 38 -3.53 21.64 -12.20
C ILE A 38 -4.63 20.59 -12.40
N ASN A 39 -5.16 20.44 -13.62
CA ASN A 39 -6.16 19.43 -13.94
C ASN A 39 -5.61 17.99 -13.87
N TYR A 40 -4.29 17.83 -13.88
CA TYR A 40 -3.64 16.53 -13.64
C TYR A 40 -3.52 16.18 -12.17
N LEU A 41 -3.87 17.11 -11.28
CA LEU A 41 -3.92 16.83 -9.85
C LEU A 41 -5.18 16.02 -9.54
N ASN A 42 -4.99 14.80 -9.08
CA ASN A 42 -6.09 14.00 -8.56
C ASN A 42 -6.34 14.39 -7.11
N ASP A 43 -7.59 14.68 -6.77
CA ASP A 43 -8.00 15.00 -5.40
C ASP A 43 -8.07 13.77 -4.49
N PHE A 44 -7.89 12.57 -5.06
CA PHE A 44 -7.89 11.30 -4.36
C PHE A 44 -9.09 11.08 -3.43
N HIS A 45 -10.28 11.44 -3.89
CA HIS A 45 -11.53 11.24 -3.16
C HIS A 45 -12.39 10.16 -3.82
N PRO A 46 -12.12 8.87 -3.53
CA PRO A 46 -12.92 7.77 -4.05
C PRO A 46 -14.33 7.82 -3.46
N LYS A 47 -15.30 7.25 -4.20
CA LYS A 47 -16.72 7.27 -3.83
C LYS A 47 -17.28 5.86 -3.77
N ALA A 48 -18.37 5.70 -3.02
CA ALA A 48 -19.14 4.45 -3.04
C ALA A 48 -19.66 4.16 -4.47
N GLY A 49 -19.62 2.90 -4.85
CA GLY A 49 -19.94 2.42 -6.19
C GLY A 49 -18.73 2.28 -7.12
N GLU A 50 -17.60 2.88 -6.78
CA GLU A 50 -16.39 2.74 -7.58
C GLU A 50 -15.78 1.34 -7.42
N LYS A 51 -15.28 0.80 -8.53
CA LYS A 51 -14.62 -0.49 -8.60
C LYS A 51 -13.19 -0.40 -8.11
N LEU A 52 -12.72 -1.45 -7.47
CA LEU A 52 -11.34 -1.59 -7.00
C LEU A 52 -10.58 -2.58 -7.89
N TYR A 53 -9.42 -2.15 -8.34
CA TYR A 53 -8.49 -2.97 -9.11
C TYR A 53 -7.19 -3.13 -8.34
N LEU A 54 -6.66 -4.35 -8.36
CA LEU A 54 -5.29 -4.64 -7.95
C LEU A 54 -4.43 -4.70 -9.21
N VAL A 55 -3.35 -3.94 -9.23
CA VAL A 55 -2.33 -3.95 -10.29
C VAL A 55 -1.05 -4.55 -9.75
N GLY A 56 -0.43 -5.43 -10.51
CA GLY A 56 0.79 -6.13 -10.15
C GLY A 56 0.56 -7.47 -9.46
N ASP A 57 1.54 -8.36 -9.58
CA ASP A 57 1.45 -9.73 -9.11
C ASP A 57 1.63 -9.85 -7.59
N THR A 58 0.82 -10.71 -6.98
CA THR A 58 1.00 -11.09 -5.58
C THR A 58 1.77 -12.39 -5.48
N ARG A 59 2.88 -12.36 -4.75
CA ARG A 59 3.76 -13.53 -4.52
C ARG A 59 3.79 -13.86 -3.03
N ASP A 60 4.30 -15.04 -2.69
CA ASP A 60 4.56 -15.45 -1.30
C ASP A 60 5.83 -14.80 -0.77
N ASP A 61 5.85 -13.47 -0.77
CA ASP A 61 7.00 -12.65 -0.38
C ASP A 61 6.77 -12.06 1.01
N PHE A 62 7.40 -12.67 2.01
CA PHE A 62 7.28 -12.30 3.42
C PHE A 62 8.58 -11.74 4.00
N GLY A 63 9.67 -11.75 3.23
CA GLY A 63 10.96 -11.22 3.65
C GLY A 63 10.88 -9.74 4.02
N GLY A 64 11.26 -9.39 5.24
CA GLY A 64 11.18 -8.02 5.75
C GLY A 64 9.79 -7.51 6.10
N SER A 65 8.76 -8.36 5.96
CA SER A 65 7.36 -7.98 6.19
C SER A 65 7.00 -7.80 7.66
N GLN A 66 5.90 -7.08 7.90
CA GLN A 66 5.38 -6.94 9.26
C GLN A 66 4.88 -8.25 9.84
N ILE A 67 4.32 -9.15 9.01
CA ILE A 67 3.85 -10.44 9.47
C ILE A 67 5.02 -11.34 9.90
N GLU A 68 6.12 -11.32 9.16
CA GLU A 68 7.34 -12.04 9.55
C GLU A 68 7.82 -11.59 10.93
N LYS A 69 7.90 -10.27 11.12
CA LYS A 69 8.31 -9.69 12.40
C LYS A 69 7.35 -10.05 13.54
N LEU A 70 6.06 -10.10 13.30
CA LEU A 70 5.05 -10.47 14.31
C LEU A 70 5.13 -11.94 14.69
N LEU A 71 5.36 -12.84 13.71
CA LEU A 71 5.39 -14.29 13.94
C LEU A 71 6.72 -14.77 14.51
N TYR A 72 7.85 -14.20 14.07
CA TYR A 72 9.18 -14.70 14.41
C TYR A 72 10.01 -13.73 15.25
N GLY A 73 9.53 -12.51 15.49
CA GLY A 73 10.24 -11.50 16.29
C GLY A 73 11.47 -10.89 15.60
N SER A 74 11.82 -11.36 14.43
CA SER A 74 13.00 -10.92 13.65
C SER A 74 12.71 -11.02 12.15
N VAL A 75 13.53 -10.35 11.35
CA VAL A 75 13.50 -10.39 9.89
C VAL A 75 14.67 -11.27 9.44
N ASN A 76 14.38 -12.43 8.88
CA ASN A 76 15.37 -13.46 8.54
C ASN A 76 15.29 -13.95 7.09
N HIS A 77 14.20 -13.64 6.38
CA HIS A 77 14.03 -14.07 4.99
C HIS A 77 14.49 -12.98 4.03
N GLU A 78 15.00 -13.43 2.90
CA GLU A 78 15.33 -12.55 1.79
C GLU A 78 14.03 -12.09 1.09
N PHE A 79 14.06 -10.91 0.51
CA PHE A 79 12.98 -10.41 -0.35
C PHE A 79 13.35 -10.64 -1.81
N GLU A 80 12.36 -10.82 -2.65
CA GLU A 80 12.57 -10.96 -4.08
C GLU A 80 12.96 -9.65 -4.76
N ALA A 81 13.80 -9.75 -5.78
CA ALA A 81 14.21 -8.59 -6.57
C ALA A 81 13.02 -8.00 -7.35
N ILE A 82 13.03 -6.68 -7.46
CA ILE A 82 12.04 -5.93 -8.22
C ILE A 82 12.52 -5.83 -9.67
N ASP A 83 11.63 -6.07 -10.63
CA ASP A 83 11.89 -5.72 -12.02
C ASP A 83 11.61 -4.22 -12.24
N LEU A 84 12.66 -3.44 -12.35
CA LEU A 84 12.55 -2.00 -12.52
C LEU A 84 11.92 -1.59 -13.87
N SER A 85 12.04 -2.42 -14.90
CA SER A 85 11.44 -2.13 -16.21
C SER A 85 9.93 -2.27 -16.15
N ASP A 86 9.45 -3.33 -15.51
CA ASP A 86 8.02 -3.56 -15.25
C ASP A 86 7.42 -2.46 -14.37
N GLU A 87 8.16 -1.99 -13.35
CA GLU A 87 7.72 -0.87 -12.50
C GLU A 87 7.57 0.44 -13.27
N VAL A 88 8.48 0.74 -14.19
CA VAL A 88 8.37 1.93 -15.03
C VAL A 88 7.15 1.85 -15.94
N GLU A 89 6.92 0.71 -16.59
CA GLU A 89 5.77 0.50 -17.49
C GLU A 89 4.44 0.62 -16.74
N LYS A 90 4.31 -0.03 -15.59
CA LYS A 90 3.14 0.09 -14.70
C LYS A 90 2.92 1.54 -14.27
N GLY A 91 3.98 2.22 -13.83
CA GLY A 91 3.93 3.62 -13.40
C GLY A 91 3.43 4.56 -14.48
N GLU A 92 3.87 4.40 -15.74
CA GLU A 92 3.39 5.19 -16.87
C GLU A 92 1.90 4.91 -17.16
N SER A 93 1.47 3.66 -17.17
CA SER A 93 0.07 3.29 -17.41
C SER A 93 -0.86 3.82 -16.30
N ILE A 94 -0.43 3.75 -15.04
CA ILE A 94 -1.18 4.33 -13.90
C ILE A 94 -1.27 5.86 -14.02
N LYS A 95 -0.18 6.51 -14.40
CA LYS A 95 -0.13 7.94 -14.63
C LYS A 95 -1.12 8.38 -15.73
N GLU A 96 -1.22 7.62 -16.81
CA GLU A 96 -2.22 7.86 -17.85
C GLU A 96 -3.65 7.69 -17.33
N ALA A 97 -3.93 6.66 -16.55
CA ALA A 97 -5.25 6.47 -15.95
C ALA A 97 -5.67 7.64 -15.04
N ILE A 98 -4.69 8.21 -14.30
CA ILE A 98 -4.91 9.43 -13.50
C ILE A 98 -5.20 10.63 -14.41
N ARG A 99 -4.37 10.88 -15.44
CA ARG A 99 -4.51 12.02 -16.35
C ARG A 99 -5.82 12.00 -17.13
N ASN A 100 -6.26 10.82 -17.53
CA ASN A 100 -7.51 10.61 -18.24
C ASN A 100 -8.74 10.67 -17.30
N GLY A 101 -8.52 10.84 -16.00
CA GLY A 101 -9.58 10.95 -15.01
C GLY A 101 -10.33 9.65 -14.75
N VAL A 102 -9.80 8.50 -15.17
CA VAL A 102 -10.34 7.16 -14.93
C VAL A 102 -10.15 6.76 -13.47
N ALA A 103 -8.91 6.89 -12.97
CA ALA A 103 -8.59 6.63 -11.58
C ALA A 103 -9.05 7.79 -10.68
N SER A 104 -9.83 7.48 -9.65
CA SER A 104 -10.21 8.42 -8.60
C SER A 104 -9.26 8.37 -7.41
N HIS A 105 -8.63 7.21 -7.18
CA HIS A 105 -7.67 7.00 -6.12
C HIS A 105 -6.64 5.95 -6.53
N VAL A 106 -5.40 6.14 -6.13
CA VAL A 106 -4.31 5.19 -6.32
C VAL A 106 -3.54 5.06 -5.01
N GLN A 107 -3.39 3.83 -4.54
CA GLN A 107 -2.68 3.51 -3.29
C GLN A 107 -1.69 2.37 -3.52
N THR A 108 -0.45 2.56 -3.12
CA THR A 108 0.53 1.47 -3.11
C THR A 108 0.19 0.44 -2.03
N VAL A 109 0.35 -0.85 -2.34
CA VAL A 109 0.31 -1.91 -1.34
C VAL A 109 1.66 -1.91 -0.60
N GLY A 110 1.61 -1.64 0.68
CA GLY A 110 2.81 -1.50 1.52
C GLY A 110 2.76 -2.38 2.76
N LYS A 111 3.27 -1.87 3.86
CA LYS A 111 3.35 -2.58 5.14
C LYS A 111 2.02 -3.15 5.59
N GLY A 112 2.02 -4.45 5.88
CA GLY A 112 0.83 -5.24 6.25
C GLY A 112 0.07 -5.83 5.07
N GLY A 113 0.58 -5.65 3.84
CA GLY A 113 0.04 -6.28 2.64
C GLY A 113 -1.28 -5.70 2.14
N LEU A 114 -1.93 -6.46 1.28
CA LEU A 114 -3.16 -6.05 0.59
C LEU A 114 -4.31 -5.82 1.57
N LEU A 115 -4.52 -6.74 2.52
CA LEU A 115 -5.63 -6.65 3.47
C LEU A 115 -5.56 -5.36 4.30
N LEU A 116 -4.39 -5.02 4.83
CA LEU A 116 -4.23 -3.81 5.63
C LEU A 116 -4.35 -2.53 4.77
N THR A 117 -3.92 -2.59 3.52
CA THR A 117 -4.06 -1.46 2.60
C THR A 117 -5.54 -1.19 2.27
N LEU A 118 -6.33 -2.23 1.99
CA LEU A 118 -7.78 -2.12 1.80
C LEU A 118 -8.48 -1.58 3.06
N ALA A 119 -8.09 -2.07 4.24
CA ALA A 119 -8.65 -1.59 5.51
C ALA A 119 -8.34 -0.11 5.76
N LYS A 120 -7.13 0.35 5.42
CA LYS A 120 -6.74 1.77 5.51
C LYS A 120 -7.55 2.65 4.56
N ILE A 121 -7.75 2.24 3.31
CA ILE A 121 -8.60 2.96 2.35
C ILE A 121 -10.01 3.13 2.93
N SER A 122 -10.61 2.03 3.38
CA SER A 122 -11.94 2.02 3.97
C SER A 122 -12.04 2.94 5.19
N ALA A 123 -11.10 2.86 6.13
CA ALA A 123 -11.08 3.68 7.34
C ALA A 123 -10.84 5.16 7.06
N TYR A 124 -9.90 5.49 6.16
CA TYR A 124 -9.53 6.87 5.85
C TYR A 124 -10.68 7.64 5.19
N TYR A 125 -11.30 7.02 4.19
CA TYR A 125 -12.42 7.64 3.45
C TYR A 125 -13.78 7.39 4.09
N ASN A 126 -13.84 6.58 5.16
CA ASN A 126 -15.09 6.19 5.83
C ASN A 126 -16.09 5.54 4.85
N LEU A 127 -15.59 4.69 3.98
CA LEU A 127 -16.35 3.95 2.97
C LEU A 127 -16.37 2.47 3.32
N GLY A 128 -17.49 1.81 3.12
CA GLY A 128 -17.56 0.35 3.09
C GLY A 128 -16.74 -0.19 1.92
N LEU A 129 -16.40 -1.46 1.98
CA LEU A 129 -15.65 -2.15 0.96
C LEU A 129 -16.09 -3.60 0.88
N ASN A 130 -16.33 -4.08 -0.32
CA ASN A 130 -16.55 -5.49 -0.59
C ASN A 130 -15.54 -5.96 -1.63
N ALA A 131 -14.67 -6.90 -1.25
CA ALA A 131 -13.66 -7.46 -2.12
C ALA A 131 -13.63 -8.98 -2.07
N GLN A 132 -13.49 -9.60 -3.23
CA GLN A 132 -13.31 -11.04 -3.38
C GLN A 132 -11.96 -11.30 -4.04
N LEU A 133 -11.10 -12.05 -3.35
CA LEU A 133 -9.72 -12.22 -3.70
C LEU A 133 -9.42 -13.70 -4.00
N ASP A 134 -8.86 -13.97 -5.15
CA ASP A 134 -8.37 -15.32 -5.49
C ASP A 134 -6.91 -15.46 -5.04
N MET A 135 -6.72 -15.54 -3.73
CA MET A 135 -5.41 -15.69 -3.10
C MET A 135 -5.52 -16.34 -1.72
N THR A 136 -4.43 -16.91 -1.24
CA THR A 136 -4.36 -17.56 0.07
C THR A 136 -4.42 -16.54 1.21
N ASN A 137 -4.75 -17.01 2.42
CA ASN A 137 -4.71 -16.16 3.62
C ASN A 137 -3.33 -15.54 3.85
N ALA A 138 -2.26 -16.28 3.56
CA ALA A 138 -0.90 -15.77 3.68
C ALA A 138 -0.63 -14.64 2.70
N GLN A 139 -1.06 -14.78 1.44
CA GLN A 139 -0.87 -13.77 0.39
C GLN A 139 -1.61 -12.44 0.66
N LEU A 140 -2.69 -12.47 1.47
CA LEU A 140 -3.36 -11.24 1.91
C LEU A 140 -2.43 -10.31 2.70
N PHE A 141 -1.43 -10.88 3.38
CA PHE A 141 -0.45 -10.17 4.20
C PHE A 141 0.93 -10.05 3.54
N SER A 142 1.12 -10.63 2.35
CA SER A 142 2.36 -10.47 1.60
C SER A 142 2.64 -9.00 1.33
N GLU A 143 3.89 -8.59 1.45
CA GLU A 143 4.36 -7.23 1.17
C GLU A 143 5.13 -7.16 -0.17
N THR A 144 4.75 -8.00 -1.14
CA THR A 144 5.32 -7.96 -2.49
C THR A 144 5.31 -6.54 -3.03
N GLN A 145 6.45 -6.10 -3.52
CA GLN A 145 6.63 -4.77 -4.08
C GLN A 145 5.92 -4.62 -5.43
N GLY A 146 5.73 -3.38 -5.88
CA GLY A 146 5.19 -3.09 -7.21
C GLY A 146 3.71 -3.37 -7.38
N ARG A 147 2.93 -3.33 -6.29
CA ARG A 147 1.47 -3.49 -6.33
C ARG A 147 0.75 -2.22 -5.96
N TYR A 148 -0.37 -1.99 -6.66
CA TYR A 148 -1.19 -0.81 -6.48
C TYR A 148 -2.67 -1.16 -6.41
N ILE A 149 -3.42 -0.47 -5.56
CA ILE A 149 -4.89 -0.49 -5.55
C ILE A 149 -5.36 0.78 -6.25
N ILE A 150 -6.24 0.62 -7.23
CA ILE A 150 -6.80 1.72 -8.01
C ILE A 150 -8.32 1.69 -7.86
N SER A 151 -8.91 2.80 -7.42
CA SER A 151 -10.35 3.01 -7.50
C SER A 151 -10.69 3.64 -8.85
N VAL A 152 -11.61 3.03 -9.55
CA VAL A 152 -12.05 3.44 -10.90
C VAL A 152 -13.45 3.99 -10.82
N LYS A 153 -13.66 5.18 -11.41
CA LYS A 153 -14.95 5.86 -11.43
C LYS A 153 -16.03 5.00 -12.10
N ASP A 154 -17.24 5.11 -11.60
CA ASP A 154 -18.38 4.39 -12.15
C ASP A 154 -18.55 4.63 -13.66
N GLY A 155 -18.85 3.55 -14.39
CA GLY A 155 -18.99 3.58 -15.85
C GLY A 155 -17.69 3.63 -16.63
N GLN A 156 -16.52 3.65 -15.98
CA GLN A 156 -15.22 3.63 -16.61
C GLN A 156 -14.57 2.24 -16.51
N SER A 157 -13.62 1.96 -17.39
CA SER A 157 -12.80 0.75 -17.37
C SER A 157 -11.32 1.12 -17.23
N LEU A 158 -10.59 0.34 -16.46
CA LEU A 158 -9.16 0.51 -16.30
C LEU A 158 -8.43 -0.26 -17.40
N ASP A 159 -7.62 0.43 -18.18
CA ASP A 159 -6.73 -0.15 -19.20
C ASP A 159 -5.27 -0.07 -18.68
N VAL A 160 -4.97 -0.95 -17.75
CA VAL A 160 -3.61 -1.11 -17.19
C VAL A 160 -3.27 -2.59 -17.21
N ASN A 161 -2.10 -2.92 -17.74
CA ASN A 161 -1.63 -4.30 -17.77
C ASN A 161 -1.56 -4.89 -16.36
N GLN A 162 -1.86 -6.19 -16.22
CA GLN A 162 -1.90 -6.89 -14.93
C GLN A 162 -2.94 -6.33 -13.92
N ALA A 163 -3.94 -5.57 -14.37
CA ALA A 163 -5.02 -5.10 -13.51
C ALA A 163 -6.11 -6.16 -13.36
N ILE A 164 -6.46 -6.48 -12.13
CA ILE A 164 -7.50 -7.44 -11.77
C ILE A 164 -8.56 -6.70 -10.95
N GLU A 165 -9.83 -6.77 -11.35
CA GLU A 165 -10.94 -6.26 -10.54
C GLU A 165 -11.07 -7.14 -9.28
N ILE A 166 -11.00 -6.52 -8.11
CA ILE A 166 -11.03 -7.22 -6.81
C ILE A 166 -12.28 -6.92 -5.99
N GLY A 167 -13.08 -5.94 -6.38
CA GLY A 167 -14.29 -5.56 -5.64
C GLY A 167 -14.71 -4.13 -5.88
N GLN A 168 -15.42 -3.57 -4.90
CA GLN A 168 -15.93 -2.21 -4.98
C GLN A 168 -16.04 -1.52 -3.62
N LEU A 169 -16.07 -0.19 -3.64
CA LEU A 169 -16.38 0.64 -2.48
C LEU A 169 -17.89 0.74 -2.30
N THR A 170 -18.35 0.70 -1.04
CA THR A 170 -19.78 0.74 -0.68
C THR A 170 -20.08 1.88 0.29
N SER A 171 -21.35 2.19 0.47
CA SER A 171 -21.80 3.22 1.44
C SER A 171 -22.38 2.62 2.74
N ASP A 172 -22.36 1.29 2.90
CA ASP A 172 -23.01 0.60 4.02
C ASP A 172 -22.20 0.59 5.32
N GLY A 173 -20.97 1.09 5.29
CA GLY A 173 -20.08 1.14 6.46
C GLY A 173 -19.52 -0.22 6.87
N THR A 174 -19.60 -1.22 6.00
CA THR A 174 -19.05 -2.57 6.22
C THR A 174 -17.81 -2.78 5.38
N PHE A 175 -16.75 -3.22 6.00
CA PHE A 175 -15.54 -3.73 5.36
C PHE A 175 -15.68 -5.25 5.26
N GLU A 176 -15.75 -5.78 4.06
CA GLU A 176 -15.81 -7.21 3.80
C GLU A 176 -14.77 -7.62 2.77
N VAL A 177 -13.91 -8.54 3.14
CA VAL A 177 -12.91 -9.16 2.27
C VAL A 177 -13.05 -10.66 2.40
N SER A 178 -13.22 -11.33 1.28
CA SER A 178 -13.34 -12.80 1.22
C SER A 178 -12.34 -13.41 0.25
N ASN A 179 -11.92 -14.62 0.55
CA ASN A 179 -11.21 -15.51 -0.36
C ASN A 179 -11.84 -16.91 -0.28
N SER A 180 -11.20 -17.92 -0.88
CA SER A 180 -11.69 -19.30 -0.84
C SER A 180 -11.71 -19.94 0.57
N GLU A 181 -11.00 -19.36 1.53
CA GLU A 181 -10.78 -19.93 2.87
C GLU A 181 -11.55 -19.20 3.96
N VAL A 182 -11.65 -17.88 3.88
CA VAL A 182 -12.19 -17.04 4.96
C VAL A 182 -12.94 -15.82 4.43
N THR A 183 -13.93 -15.38 5.20
CA THR A 183 -14.56 -14.06 5.03
C THR A 183 -14.28 -13.22 6.28
N ILE A 184 -13.66 -12.07 6.07
CA ILE A 184 -13.39 -11.09 7.12
C ILE A 184 -14.41 -9.97 6.96
N SER A 185 -15.29 -9.82 7.95
CA SER A 185 -16.28 -8.74 7.97
C SER A 185 -16.15 -7.94 9.26
N LYS A 186 -16.03 -6.61 9.12
CA LYS A 186 -15.87 -5.64 10.21
C LYS A 186 -16.60 -4.34 9.89
N LYS A 187 -17.02 -3.62 10.91
CA LYS A 187 -17.51 -2.25 10.73
C LYS A 187 -16.31 -1.33 10.44
N VAL A 188 -16.46 -0.43 9.49
CA VAL A 188 -15.45 0.58 9.16
C VAL A 188 -15.12 1.45 10.38
N SER A 189 -16.12 1.79 11.20
CA SER A 189 -15.94 2.53 12.46
C SER A 189 -14.95 1.85 13.41
N ASP A 190 -15.01 0.52 13.51
CA ASP A 190 -14.17 -0.23 14.44
C ASP A 190 -12.72 -0.30 13.94
N ILE A 191 -12.53 -0.47 12.62
CA ILE A 191 -11.22 -0.41 11.98
C ILE A 191 -10.60 0.96 12.19
N LYS A 192 -11.36 2.02 11.93
CA LYS A 192 -10.94 3.42 12.09
C LYS A 192 -10.55 3.71 13.54
N HIS A 193 -11.38 3.31 14.50
CA HIS A 193 -11.10 3.49 15.93
C HIS A 193 -9.81 2.79 16.35
N THR A 194 -9.60 1.56 15.89
CA THR A 194 -8.38 0.80 16.18
C THR A 194 -7.15 1.49 15.58
N TRP A 195 -7.24 1.96 14.35
CA TRP A 195 -6.12 2.59 13.65
C TRP A 195 -5.75 3.96 14.23
N GLU A 196 -6.73 4.84 14.42
CA GLU A 196 -6.52 6.18 14.97
C GLU A 196 -6.18 6.16 16.47
N GLY A 197 -6.72 5.19 17.21
CA GLY A 197 -6.50 5.04 18.65
C GLY A 197 -5.18 4.39 19.04
N ALA A 198 -4.46 3.75 18.11
CA ALA A 198 -3.30 2.90 18.41
C ALA A 198 -2.19 3.64 19.20
N ILE A 199 -1.83 4.87 18.81
CA ILE A 199 -0.78 5.65 19.49
C ILE A 199 -1.22 6.06 20.87
N ALA A 200 -2.45 6.55 21.01
CA ALA A 200 -3.00 6.98 22.30
C ALA A 200 -3.05 5.81 23.31
N GLN A 201 -3.46 4.63 22.84
CA GLN A 201 -3.50 3.40 23.66
C GLN A 201 -2.09 2.98 24.10
N CYS A 202 -1.10 3.02 23.21
CA CYS A 202 0.28 2.71 23.58
C CYS A 202 0.88 3.67 24.62
N LEU A 203 0.48 4.93 24.61
CA LEU A 203 0.96 5.93 25.56
C LEU A 203 0.31 5.78 26.94
N THR A 204 -0.93 5.30 27.00
CA THR A 204 -1.66 5.12 28.26
C THR A 204 -1.37 3.80 28.98
N THR A 205 -0.77 2.81 28.29
CA THR A 205 -0.42 1.50 28.84
C THR A 205 1.01 1.41 29.42
N GLN A 206 1.72 2.53 29.57
CA GLN A 206 3.08 2.59 30.13
C GLN A 206 3.14 3.01 31.62
N ASP A 207 2.00 2.95 32.35
CA ASP A 207 1.96 3.13 33.81
C ASP A 207 1.96 1.80 34.57
#